data_240fdf229af343ce7c0231669bd648f3
#
_entry.id   240fdf229af343ce7c0231669bd648f3
#
_cell.length_a   1.000
_cell.length_b   1.000
_cell.length_c   1.000
_cell.angle_alpha   90.00
_cell.angle_beta   90.00
_cell.angle_gamma   90.00
#
_symmetry.space_group_name_H-M   'P 1'
#
loop_
_entity.id
_entity.type
_entity.pdbx_description
1 polymer ?
#
loop_
_entity_poly.entity_id
_entity_poly.type
_entity_poly.pdbx_seq_one_letter_code
_entity_poly.pdbx_strand_id
1 'polypeptide(L)'
;MKIGSVTVNGKLYLAPMAGVTDLAFRQICRELGADMSCTELVSAKALCYQDKKSRGLLKLADNERPAAAQIFGSDAGCMAEAAQIAAEVSGAAVIDINMGCPVGKVVANGDGSALMKDPEKAARIAEAVVKASPVPVTVKMRRGWDKGSINAVELAKMLEQAGVSAIAVHGRTRTQMYAGQ
;
A
#
# COMPACT_ATOMS: atom_id res chain seq x y z
N MET A 1 -18.32 3.93 -1.89
CA MET A 1 -17.45 3.68 -0.71
C MET A 1 -16.69 4.96 -0.38
N LYS A 2 -16.38 5.22 0.90
CA LYS A 2 -15.52 6.35 1.30
C LYS A 2 -14.22 5.83 1.88
N ILE A 3 -13.09 6.50 1.55
CA ILE A 3 -11.77 6.28 2.12
C ILE A 3 -11.31 7.64 2.65
N GLY A 4 -11.51 7.89 3.95
CA GLY A 4 -11.33 9.23 4.51
C GLY A 4 -12.21 10.25 3.80
N SER A 5 -11.60 11.29 3.22
CA SER A 5 -12.29 12.32 2.45
C SER A 5 -12.58 11.92 0.99
N VAL A 6 -12.02 10.81 0.50
CA VAL A 6 -12.15 10.38 -0.91
C VAL A 6 -13.40 9.54 -1.12
N THR A 7 -14.22 9.93 -2.11
CA THR A 7 -15.38 9.13 -2.54
C THR A 7 -15.00 8.26 -3.74
N VAL A 8 -15.23 6.94 -3.61
CA VAL A 8 -15.11 5.96 -4.70
C VAL A 8 -16.51 5.50 -5.08
N ASN A 9 -16.93 5.74 -6.33
CA ASN A 9 -18.32 5.56 -6.76
C ASN A 9 -18.76 4.12 -6.96
N GLY A 10 -17.86 3.15 -6.80
CA GLY A 10 -18.17 1.73 -6.96
C GLY A 10 -17.47 0.85 -5.94
N LYS A 11 -17.27 -0.43 -6.29
CA LYS A 11 -16.76 -1.48 -5.39
C LYS A 11 -15.55 -2.24 -5.95
N LEU A 12 -15.14 -1.96 -7.20
CA LEU A 12 -14.03 -2.66 -7.84
C LEU A 12 -12.74 -1.85 -7.68
N TYR A 13 -11.82 -2.41 -6.94
CA TYR A 13 -10.50 -1.84 -6.68
C TYR A 13 -9.40 -2.75 -7.26
N LEU A 14 -8.65 -2.23 -8.24
CA LEU A 14 -7.51 -2.95 -8.80
C LEU A 14 -6.35 -2.94 -7.80
N ALA A 15 -6.02 -4.12 -7.27
CA ALA A 15 -4.94 -4.28 -6.31
C ALA A 15 -3.57 -4.07 -6.96
N PRO A 16 -2.56 -3.54 -6.23
CA PRO A 16 -1.21 -3.37 -6.72
C PRO A 16 -0.52 -4.72 -6.94
N MET A 17 0.11 -4.90 -8.10
CA MET A 17 0.87 -6.09 -8.49
C MET A 17 2.16 -5.67 -9.21
N ALA A 18 3.33 -5.88 -8.56
CA ALA A 18 4.62 -5.52 -9.13
C ALA A 18 4.87 -6.19 -10.48
N GLY A 19 5.26 -5.42 -11.48
CA GLY A 19 5.48 -5.90 -12.86
C GLY A 19 4.21 -6.21 -13.64
N VAL A 20 3.02 -5.89 -13.10
CA VAL A 20 1.73 -6.15 -13.75
C VAL A 20 0.88 -4.87 -13.82
N THR A 21 0.69 -4.18 -12.69
CA THR A 21 -0.15 -2.97 -12.64
C THR A 21 0.63 -1.71 -13.04
N ASP A 22 1.29 -1.77 -14.18
CA ASP A 22 1.86 -0.60 -14.83
C ASP A 22 0.77 0.38 -15.30
N LEU A 23 1.18 1.53 -15.81
CA LEU A 23 0.25 2.57 -16.24
C LEU A 23 -0.75 2.06 -17.29
N ALA A 24 -0.28 1.31 -18.28
CA ALA A 24 -1.12 0.83 -19.39
C ALA A 24 -2.17 -0.18 -18.91
N PHE A 25 -1.76 -1.13 -18.06
CA PHE A 25 -2.67 -2.13 -17.51
C PHE A 25 -3.73 -1.48 -16.61
N ARG A 26 -3.36 -0.51 -15.80
CA ARG A 26 -4.32 0.22 -14.94
C ARG A 26 -5.35 0.99 -15.76
N GLN A 27 -4.91 1.64 -16.86
CA GLN A 27 -5.84 2.34 -17.76
C GLN A 27 -6.87 1.39 -18.37
N ILE A 28 -6.44 0.23 -18.87
CA ILE A 28 -7.35 -0.80 -19.43
C ILE A 28 -8.35 -1.25 -18.36
N CYS A 29 -7.87 -1.52 -17.13
CA CYS A 29 -8.76 -1.91 -16.04
C CYS A 29 -9.78 -0.80 -15.69
N ARG A 30 -9.39 0.47 -15.76
CA ARG A 30 -10.30 1.60 -15.57
C ARG A 30 -11.37 1.67 -16.67
N GLU A 31 -10.98 1.49 -17.91
CA GLU A 31 -11.92 1.43 -19.05
C GLU A 31 -12.90 0.27 -18.94
N LEU A 32 -12.47 -0.86 -18.37
CA LEU A 32 -13.30 -2.04 -18.11
C LEU A 32 -14.11 -1.96 -16.80
N GLY A 33 -14.09 -0.83 -16.10
CA GLY A 33 -14.99 -0.57 -14.96
C GLY A 33 -14.36 -0.71 -13.57
N ALA A 34 -13.02 -0.75 -13.45
CA ALA A 34 -12.42 -0.60 -12.12
C ALA A 34 -12.68 0.81 -11.58
N ASP A 35 -13.22 0.93 -10.39
CA ASP A 35 -13.59 2.21 -9.77
C ASP A 35 -12.40 2.96 -9.17
N MET A 36 -11.36 2.23 -8.81
CA MET A 36 -10.11 2.77 -8.29
C MET A 36 -8.95 1.83 -8.64
N SER A 37 -7.78 2.36 -8.86
CA SER A 37 -6.53 1.62 -9.09
C SER A 37 -5.46 1.99 -8.07
N CYS A 38 -4.42 1.16 -7.98
CA CYS A 38 -3.23 1.42 -7.19
C CYS A 38 -1.98 1.26 -8.04
N THR A 39 -0.99 2.12 -7.88
CA THR A 39 0.31 1.96 -8.55
C THR A 39 0.99 0.67 -8.11
N GLU A 40 2.02 0.26 -8.81
CA GLU A 40 2.96 -0.73 -8.28
C GLU A 40 3.56 -0.24 -6.96
N LEU A 41 4.08 -1.18 -6.14
CA LEU A 41 4.74 -0.81 -4.89
C LEU A 41 6.07 -0.10 -5.14
N VAL A 42 6.30 1.04 -4.49
CA VAL A 42 7.51 1.85 -4.64
C VAL A 42 8.27 1.91 -3.32
N SER A 43 9.59 1.73 -3.38
CA SER A 43 10.45 1.78 -2.20
C SER A 43 10.50 3.20 -1.62
N ALA A 44 10.13 3.35 -0.35
CA ALA A 44 10.24 4.61 0.38
C ALA A 44 11.70 5.12 0.36
N LYS A 45 12.65 4.24 0.64
CA LYS A 45 14.09 4.56 0.61
C LYS A 45 14.53 5.08 -0.77
N ALA A 46 14.05 4.48 -1.87
CA ALA A 46 14.38 4.95 -3.20
C ALA A 46 13.79 6.34 -3.50
N LEU A 47 12.60 6.64 -2.99
CA LEU A 47 11.97 7.97 -3.12
C LEU A 47 12.77 9.04 -2.36
N CYS A 48 13.19 8.78 -1.11
CA CYS A 48 14.04 9.68 -0.33
C CYS A 48 15.38 9.93 -1.02
N TYR A 49 15.96 8.95 -1.71
CA TYR A 49 17.16 9.11 -2.54
C TYR A 49 16.90 9.68 -3.94
N GLN A 50 15.68 10.14 -4.21
CA GLN A 50 15.27 10.77 -5.48
C GLN A 50 15.48 9.89 -6.73
N ASP A 51 15.37 8.57 -6.58
CA ASP A 51 15.53 7.64 -7.70
C ASP A 51 14.48 7.88 -8.79
N LYS A 52 14.94 8.25 -9.98
CA LYS A 52 14.09 8.62 -11.13
C LYS A 52 13.19 7.46 -11.58
N LYS A 53 13.70 6.23 -11.54
CA LYS A 53 12.92 5.04 -11.94
C LYS A 53 11.77 4.79 -10.98
N SER A 54 12.04 4.87 -9.68
CA SER A 54 11.01 4.71 -8.64
C SER A 54 9.95 5.82 -8.72
N ARG A 55 10.35 7.06 -8.97
CA ARG A 55 9.41 8.17 -9.22
C ARG A 55 8.54 7.93 -10.46
N GLY A 56 9.10 7.33 -11.51
CA GLY A 56 8.37 6.98 -12.73
C GLY A 56 7.24 5.98 -12.51
N LEU A 57 7.36 5.06 -11.53
CA LEU A 57 6.32 4.09 -11.16
C LEU A 57 5.09 4.74 -10.51
N LEU A 58 5.23 5.96 -9.98
CA LEU A 58 4.14 6.73 -9.37
C LEU A 58 3.26 7.46 -10.39
N LYS A 59 3.62 7.46 -11.67
CA LYS A 59 2.86 8.18 -12.71
C LYS A 59 1.44 7.64 -12.81
N LEU A 60 0.47 8.55 -12.78
CA LEU A 60 -0.95 8.28 -13.02
C LEU A 60 -1.38 8.91 -14.35
N ALA A 61 -2.36 8.31 -15.00
CA ALA A 61 -3.05 8.91 -16.13
C ALA A 61 -4.23 9.79 -15.65
N ASP A 62 -4.68 10.73 -16.47
CA ASP A 62 -5.75 11.65 -16.11
C ASP A 62 -7.07 10.93 -15.81
N ASN A 63 -7.35 9.84 -16.53
CA ASN A 63 -8.56 9.04 -16.37
C ASN A 63 -8.49 8.02 -15.19
N GLU A 64 -7.37 7.90 -14.48
CA GLU A 64 -7.22 6.97 -13.35
C GLU A 64 -7.77 7.48 -12.01
N ARG A 65 -8.18 8.73 -11.93
CA ARG A 65 -8.62 9.32 -10.65
C ARG A 65 -10.03 8.87 -10.26
N PRO A 66 -10.29 8.53 -8.97
CA PRO A 66 -9.31 8.47 -7.88
C PRO A 66 -8.38 7.24 -7.99
N ALA A 67 -7.11 7.41 -7.59
CA ALA A 67 -6.12 6.35 -7.55
C ALA A 67 -5.29 6.44 -6.27
N ALA A 68 -4.66 5.33 -5.87
CA ALA A 68 -3.70 5.25 -4.78
C ALA A 68 -2.26 5.12 -5.30
N ALA A 69 -1.32 5.70 -4.57
CA ALA A 69 0.11 5.44 -4.74
C ALA A 69 0.60 4.54 -3.61
N GLN A 70 1.17 3.37 -3.94
CA GLN A 70 1.63 2.42 -2.94
C GLN A 70 3.12 2.54 -2.66
N ILE A 71 3.47 2.68 -1.38
CA ILE A 71 4.85 2.71 -0.89
C ILE A 71 5.13 1.55 0.05
N PHE A 72 6.39 1.14 0.17
CA PHE A 72 6.84 0.13 1.12
C PHE A 72 8.17 0.50 1.76
N GLY A 73 8.35 0.10 3.01
CA GLY A 73 9.53 0.31 3.82
C GLY A 73 9.27 -0.11 5.27
N SER A 74 10.32 -0.13 6.08
CA SER A 74 10.28 -0.54 7.49
C SER A 74 10.88 0.49 8.44
N ASP A 75 11.24 1.67 7.94
CA ASP A 75 11.66 2.84 8.71
C ASP A 75 10.57 3.91 8.72
N ALA A 76 10.11 4.31 9.90
CA ALA A 76 8.96 5.21 10.04
C ALA A 76 9.24 6.61 9.49
N GLY A 77 10.45 7.15 9.69
CA GLY A 77 10.83 8.47 9.20
C GLY A 77 10.89 8.53 7.68
N CYS A 78 11.58 7.55 7.07
CA CYS A 78 11.65 7.41 5.62
C CYS A 78 10.28 7.18 4.98
N MET A 79 9.41 6.38 5.61
CA MET A 79 8.03 6.15 5.14
C MET A 79 7.17 7.41 5.19
N ALA A 80 7.32 8.23 6.23
CA ALA A 80 6.64 9.51 6.36
C ALA A 80 7.08 10.51 5.26
N GLU A 81 8.38 10.65 5.03
CA GLU A 81 8.92 11.48 3.93
C GLU A 81 8.48 10.97 2.56
N ALA A 82 8.57 9.65 2.34
CA ALA A 82 8.16 9.03 1.08
C ALA A 82 6.67 9.21 0.77
N ALA A 83 5.81 9.27 1.78
CA ALA A 83 4.39 9.54 1.61
C ALA A 83 4.12 10.94 1.04
N GLN A 84 4.84 11.95 1.53
CA GLN A 84 4.77 13.32 1.01
C GLN A 84 5.26 13.38 -0.44
N ILE A 85 6.43 12.78 -0.72
CA ILE A 85 7.00 12.71 -2.07
C ILE A 85 6.04 11.97 -3.03
N ALA A 86 5.48 10.83 -2.60
CA ALA A 86 4.57 10.06 -3.42
C ALA A 86 3.28 10.82 -3.74
N ALA A 87 2.71 11.52 -2.77
CA ALA A 87 1.52 12.35 -2.97
C ALA A 87 1.80 13.51 -3.95
N GLU A 88 2.92 14.21 -3.78
CA GLU A 88 3.33 15.32 -4.65
C GLU A 88 3.58 14.87 -6.10
N VAL A 89 4.37 13.80 -6.27
CA VAL A 89 4.79 13.31 -7.59
C VAL A 89 3.63 12.69 -8.37
N SER A 90 2.77 11.91 -7.71
CA SER A 90 1.67 11.20 -8.37
C SER A 90 0.38 12.04 -8.47
N GLY A 91 0.16 12.96 -7.53
CA GLY A 91 -1.16 13.57 -7.31
C GLY A 91 -2.23 12.52 -6.98
N ALA A 92 -1.84 11.39 -6.37
CA ALA A 92 -2.77 10.34 -5.96
C ALA A 92 -3.73 10.84 -4.87
N ALA A 93 -4.96 10.34 -4.89
CA ALA A 93 -5.97 10.68 -3.90
C ALA A 93 -5.75 9.98 -2.55
N VAL A 94 -4.93 8.91 -2.53
CA VAL A 94 -4.67 8.06 -1.36
C VAL A 94 -3.22 7.59 -1.39
N ILE A 95 -2.57 7.54 -0.23
CA ILE A 95 -1.31 6.81 -0.05
C ILE A 95 -1.62 5.44 0.55
N ASP A 96 -1.14 4.38 -0.08
CA ASP A 96 -1.31 3.01 0.39
C ASP A 96 0.01 2.43 0.90
N ILE A 97 0.00 1.83 2.10
CA ILE A 97 1.16 1.19 2.69
C ILE A 97 1.13 -0.32 2.39
N ASN A 98 2.18 -0.83 1.76
CA ASN A 98 2.33 -2.26 1.53
C ASN A 98 2.81 -2.98 2.80
N MET A 99 1.96 -3.82 3.38
CA MET A 99 2.27 -4.75 4.46
C MET A 99 1.98 -6.21 4.06
N GLY A 100 1.97 -6.50 2.74
CA GLY A 100 1.55 -7.82 2.24
C GLY A 100 2.47 -8.48 1.22
N CYS A 101 3.46 -7.77 0.66
CA CYS A 101 4.38 -8.33 -0.33
C CYS A 101 5.17 -9.51 0.24
N PRO A 102 5.10 -10.73 -0.36
CA PRO A 102 5.77 -11.92 0.17
C PRO A 102 7.17 -12.13 -0.42
N VAL A 103 7.61 -11.29 -1.35
CA VAL A 103 8.86 -11.46 -2.12
C VAL A 103 10.07 -11.44 -1.19
N GLY A 104 10.96 -12.43 -1.34
CA GLY A 104 12.12 -12.65 -0.46
C GLY A 104 12.99 -11.41 -0.27
N LYS A 105 13.30 -10.68 -1.35
CA LYS A 105 14.11 -9.45 -1.29
C LYS A 105 13.46 -8.34 -0.44
N VAL A 106 12.14 -8.19 -0.51
CA VAL A 106 11.40 -7.21 0.29
C VAL A 106 11.38 -7.64 1.75
N VAL A 107 11.03 -8.90 2.00
CA VAL A 107 10.90 -9.48 3.33
C VAL A 107 12.23 -9.53 4.09
N ALA A 108 13.35 -9.80 3.40
CA ALA A 108 14.69 -9.84 4.00
C ALA A 108 15.11 -8.48 4.61
N ASN A 109 14.57 -7.38 4.09
CA ASN A 109 14.80 -6.04 4.63
C ASN A 109 13.84 -5.67 5.77
N GLY A 110 12.95 -6.55 6.18
CA GLY A 110 11.92 -6.28 7.17
C GLY A 110 10.70 -5.55 6.62
N ASP A 111 10.58 -5.44 5.29
CA ASP A 111 9.52 -4.71 4.60
C ASP A 111 8.35 -5.61 4.21
N GLY A 112 7.28 -5.00 3.73
CA GLY A 112 6.11 -5.71 3.20
C GLY A 112 5.49 -6.63 4.24
N SER A 113 5.29 -7.91 3.91
CA SER A 113 4.66 -8.87 4.82
C SER A 113 5.50 -9.21 6.07
N ALA A 114 6.78 -8.83 6.12
CA ALA A 114 7.59 -8.97 7.33
C ALA A 114 7.05 -8.12 8.49
N LEU A 115 6.39 -7.00 8.20
CA LEU A 115 5.74 -6.15 9.20
C LEU A 115 4.62 -6.87 9.96
N MET A 116 4.02 -7.93 9.38
CA MET A 116 3.04 -8.77 10.09
C MET A 116 3.61 -9.49 11.33
N LYS A 117 4.96 -9.61 11.43
CA LYS A 117 5.62 -10.22 12.58
C LYS A 117 5.79 -9.27 13.76
N ASP A 118 5.67 -7.97 13.53
CA ASP A 118 5.83 -6.90 14.53
C ASP A 118 4.69 -5.87 14.35
N PRO A 119 3.48 -6.18 14.87
CA PRO A 119 2.33 -5.30 14.75
C PRO A 119 2.55 -3.90 15.34
N GLU A 120 3.33 -3.79 16.41
CA GLU A 120 3.65 -2.50 17.02
C GLU A 120 4.50 -1.63 16.10
N LYS A 121 5.52 -2.21 15.45
CA LYS A 121 6.32 -1.51 14.44
C LYS A 121 5.46 -1.10 13.25
N ALA A 122 4.60 -1.99 12.78
CA ALA A 122 3.68 -1.71 11.67
C ALA A 122 2.75 -0.52 12.02
N ALA A 123 2.19 -0.48 13.23
CA ALA A 123 1.35 0.60 13.69
C ALA A 123 2.12 1.93 13.81
N ARG A 124 3.35 1.93 14.36
CA ARG A 124 4.20 3.13 14.42
C ARG A 124 4.53 3.69 13.03
N ILE A 125 4.79 2.82 12.06
CA ILE A 125 5.01 3.24 10.66
C ILE A 125 3.75 3.88 10.10
N ALA A 126 2.59 3.23 10.28
CA ALA A 126 1.32 3.75 9.79
C ALA A 126 0.98 5.12 10.43
N GLU A 127 1.18 5.28 11.73
CA GLU A 127 0.97 6.54 12.43
C GLU A 127 1.87 7.66 11.89
N ALA A 128 3.15 7.37 11.66
CA ALA A 128 4.08 8.35 11.09
C ALA A 128 3.65 8.78 9.67
N VAL A 129 3.21 7.83 8.84
CA VAL A 129 2.72 8.11 7.48
C VAL A 129 1.41 8.90 7.52
N VAL A 130 0.46 8.54 8.40
CA VAL A 130 -0.82 9.27 8.57
C VAL A 130 -0.57 10.73 8.98
N LYS A 131 0.36 10.97 9.90
CA LYS A 131 0.70 12.33 10.35
C LYS A 131 1.36 13.18 9.27
N ALA A 132 2.11 12.57 8.36
CA ALA A 132 2.86 13.27 7.32
C ALA A 132 2.10 13.42 6.00
N SER A 133 1.20 12.49 5.69
CA SER A 133 0.50 12.45 4.40
C SER A 133 -0.53 13.59 4.26
N PRO A 134 -0.52 14.31 3.12
CA PRO A 134 -1.55 15.32 2.84
C PRO A 134 -2.89 14.71 2.40
N VAL A 135 -2.95 13.40 2.18
CA VAL A 135 -4.14 12.66 1.71
C VAL A 135 -4.42 11.46 2.61
N PRO A 136 -5.64 10.88 2.58
CA PRO A 136 -5.95 9.68 3.36
C PRO A 136 -4.96 8.54 3.14
N VAL A 137 -4.68 7.78 4.20
CA VAL A 137 -3.75 6.65 4.18
C VAL A 137 -4.52 5.34 4.30
N THR A 138 -4.15 4.36 3.48
CA THR A 138 -4.65 2.98 3.55
C THR A 138 -3.51 1.99 3.76
N VAL A 139 -3.86 0.79 4.16
CA VAL A 139 -2.91 -0.32 4.31
C VAL A 139 -3.41 -1.54 3.56
N LYS A 140 -2.53 -2.16 2.76
CA LYS A 140 -2.79 -3.48 2.19
C LYS A 140 -1.91 -4.51 2.87
N MET A 141 -2.52 -5.48 3.56
CA MET A 141 -1.84 -6.53 4.34
C MET A 141 -2.31 -7.94 4.00
N ARG A 142 -1.70 -8.93 4.60
CA ARG A 142 -2.18 -10.33 4.59
C ARG A 142 -2.87 -10.67 5.91
N ARG A 143 -3.45 -11.88 6.01
CA ARG A 143 -4.09 -12.32 7.26
C ARG A 143 -3.11 -12.71 8.35
N GLY A 144 -1.82 -12.84 8.03
CA GLY A 144 -0.73 -13.19 8.95
C GLY A 144 0.53 -13.63 8.20
N TRP A 145 1.59 -13.92 8.94
CA TRP A 145 2.85 -14.42 8.39
C TRP A 145 2.72 -15.88 7.93
N ASP A 146 2.24 -16.77 8.79
CA ASP A 146 2.01 -18.19 8.55
C ASP A 146 0.74 -18.67 9.27
N LYS A 147 0.47 -19.98 9.21
CA LYS A 147 -0.73 -20.57 9.83
C LYS A 147 -0.75 -20.44 11.36
N GLY A 148 0.42 -20.38 12.00
CA GLY A 148 0.56 -20.23 13.45
C GLY A 148 0.53 -18.79 13.96
N SER A 149 0.60 -17.82 13.05
CA SER A 149 0.66 -16.38 13.37
C SER A 149 -0.32 -15.55 12.55
N ILE A 150 -1.59 -15.94 12.60
CA ILE A 150 -2.70 -15.20 12.00
C ILE A 150 -3.10 -14.07 12.95
N ASN A 151 -2.81 -12.82 12.56
CA ASN A 151 -2.99 -11.65 13.42
C ASN A 151 -3.66 -10.44 12.72
N ALA A 152 -4.33 -10.68 11.59
CA ALA A 152 -4.94 -9.59 10.81
C ALA A 152 -5.93 -8.74 11.62
N VAL A 153 -6.72 -9.34 12.52
CA VAL A 153 -7.71 -8.62 13.33
C VAL A 153 -7.03 -7.71 14.35
N GLU A 154 -6.00 -8.21 15.01
CA GLU A 154 -5.22 -7.43 15.98
C GLU A 154 -4.53 -6.25 15.29
N LEU A 155 -3.78 -6.53 14.21
CA LEU A 155 -3.10 -5.48 13.45
C LEU A 155 -4.09 -4.47 12.89
N ALA A 156 -5.26 -4.89 12.38
CA ALA A 156 -6.27 -3.97 11.86
C ALA A 156 -6.75 -2.97 12.92
N LYS A 157 -6.98 -3.41 14.15
CA LYS A 157 -7.36 -2.53 15.27
C LYS A 157 -6.26 -1.52 15.60
N MET A 158 -5.00 -1.95 15.58
CA MET A 158 -3.86 -1.05 15.82
C MET A 158 -3.70 -0.02 14.70
N LEU A 159 -3.90 -0.43 13.45
CA LEU A 159 -3.86 0.47 12.28
C LEU A 159 -5.02 1.48 12.28
N GLU A 160 -6.22 1.06 12.72
CA GLU A 160 -7.36 1.96 12.90
C GLU A 160 -7.05 3.03 13.97
N GLN A 161 -6.47 2.63 15.10
CA GLN A 161 -6.01 3.56 16.14
C GLN A 161 -4.91 4.50 15.67
N ALA A 162 -4.05 4.06 14.76
CA ALA A 162 -3.03 4.88 14.09
C ALA A 162 -3.61 5.88 13.07
N GLY A 163 -4.93 5.84 12.80
CA GLY A 163 -5.62 6.78 11.89
C GLY A 163 -5.70 6.33 10.44
N VAL A 164 -5.45 5.05 10.14
CA VAL A 164 -5.60 4.48 8.78
C VAL A 164 -7.06 4.53 8.35
N SER A 165 -7.33 5.06 7.15
CA SER A 165 -8.67 5.30 6.66
C SER A 165 -9.37 4.07 6.05
N ALA A 166 -8.61 3.08 5.59
CA ALA A 166 -9.13 1.79 5.12
C ALA A 166 -8.04 0.72 5.10
N ILE A 167 -8.44 -0.54 5.22
CA ILE A 167 -7.53 -1.69 5.24
C ILE A 167 -8.02 -2.73 4.24
N ALA A 168 -7.11 -3.18 3.34
CA ALA A 168 -7.34 -4.29 2.44
C ALA A 168 -6.59 -5.54 2.91
N VAL A 169 -7.31 -6.64 3.12
CA VAL A 169 -6.73 -7.90 3.61
C VAL A 169 -6.73 -8.95 2.50
N HIS A 170 -5.54 -9.41 2.10
CA HIS A 170 -5.41 -10.63 1.31
C HIS A 170 -5.63 -11.84 2.22
N GLY A 171 -6.63 -12.66 1.94
CA GLY A 171 -7.09 -13.78 2.79
C GLY A 171 -6.09 -14.94 2.95
N ARG A 172 -4.90 -14.86 2.36
CA ARG A 172 -3.80 -15.82 2.53
C ARG A 172 -2.69 -15.26 3.43
N THR A 173 -1.98 -16.16 4.12
CA THR A 173 -0.76 -15.80 4.85
C THR A 173 0.41 -15.56 3.88
N ARG A 174 1.52 -15.01 4.39
CA ARG A 174 2.74 -14.84 3.57
C ARG A 174 3.27 -16.17 3.07
N THR A 175 3.30 -17.19 3.91
CA THR A 175 3.83 -18.51 3.53
C THR A 175 2.97 -19.26 2.54
N GLN A 176 1.65 -19.01 2.49
CA GLN A 176 0.77 -19.56 1.47
C GLN A 176 1.00 -18.93 0.09
N MET A 177 1.52 -17.71 0.02
CA MET A 177 1.67 -16.95 -1.23
C MET A 177 0.37 -16.92 -2.07
N TYR A 178 0.25 -17.84 -3.02
CA TYR A 178 -0.92 -18.03 -3.90
C TYR A 178 -1.53 -19.44 -3.79
N ALA A 179 -0.92 -20.33 -3.00
CA ALA A 179 -1.38 -21.69 -2.79
C ALA A 179 -2.39 -21.81 -1.64
N GLY A 180 -3.12 -22.94 -1.60
CA GLY A 180 -4.09 -23.26 -0.56
C GLY A 180 -5.43 -22.54 -0.74
N GLN A 181 -6.41 -23.03 0.02
CA GLN A 181 -7.77 -22.50 0.14
C GLN A 181 -7.92 -21.61 1.37
#